data_f21ae6bde8f56599a3656afd9062149b
#
_entry.id   f21ae6bde8f56599a3656afd9062149b
#
_cell.length_a   1.000
_cell.length_b   1.000
_cell.length_c   1.000
_cell.angle_alpha   90.00
_cell.angle_beta   90.00
_cell.angle_gamma   90.00
#
_symmetry.space_group_name_H-M   'P 1'
#
loop_
_entity.id
_entity.type
_entity.pdbx_description
1 polymer ?
#
loop_
_entity_poly.entity_id
_entity_poly.type
_entity_poly.pdbx_seq_one_letter_code
_entity_poly.pdbx_strand_id
1 'polypeptide(L)'
;DVVQITTLQGQTVIAAQQAPNILTLADLGTMLVKAQVSEADVINLKPGQKAWFTVLGDPTRRFDGVLKDIQPTPEKVNNAIFYYARFEVPNPERLLRLQMTAQVHIQLAGVEQALVIPLAALGDQIADNRYHVSVLKQGKEEKREVAIGLRNNIDVQILSGLEAGDEVIVKIGRA
;
A
#
# COMPACT_ATOMS: atom_id res chain seq x y z
N ASP A 1 -11.42 -0.94 -27.26
CA ASP A 1 -10.44 -0.19 -28.05
C ASP A 1 -9.39 -1.11 -28.66
N VAL A 2 -8.90 -0.77 -29.88
CA VAL A 2 -7.73 -1.43 -30.46
C VAL A 2 -6.49 -0.90 -29.78
N VAL A 3 -5.73 -1.76 -29.11
CA VAL A 3 -4.55 -1.35 -28.36
C VAL A 3 -3.23 -1.68 -29.07
N GLN A 4 -3.28 -2.65 -30.00
CA GLN A 4 -2.13 -3.00 -30.81
C GLN A 4 -2.59 -3.64 -32.12
N ILE A 5 -1.96 -3.27 -33.21
CA ILE A 5 -2.09 -3.94 -34.52
C ILE A 5 -0.78 -4.66 -34.77
N THR A 6 -0.86 -5.99 -34.89
CA THR A 6 0.35 -6.84 -35.03
C THR A 6 0.64 -7.15 -36.50
N THR A 7 -0.40 -7.17 -37.34
CA THR A 7 -0.28 -7.49 -38.77
C THR A 7 -0.64 -6.27 -39.62
N LEU A 8 0.26 -5.85 -40.47
CA LEU A 8 0.04 -4.69 -41.36
C LEU A 8 -0.76 -5.09 -42.60
N GLN A 9 -1.43 -4.09 -43.24
CA GLN A 9 -2.17 -4.28 -44.46
C GLN A 9 -1.24 -4.76 -45.61
N GLY A 10 -1.65 -5.81 -46.32
CA GLY A 10 -0.85 -6.44 -47.38
C GLY A 10 0.15 -7.50 -46.94
N GLN A 11 0.27 -7.74 -45.62
CA GLN A 11 1.12 -8.78 -45.10
C GLN A 11 0.44 -10.15 -45.21
N THR A 12 1.15 -11.15 -45.81
CA THR A 12 0.66 -12.52 -45.86
C THR A 12 0.72 -13.19 -44.52
N VAL A 13 -0.39 -13.76 -44.10
CA VAL A 13 -0.51 -14.45 -42.79
C VAL A 13 -0.67 -15.93 -43.03
N ILE A 14 0.25 -16.76 -42.54
CA ILE A 14 0.24 -18.22 -42.70
C ILE A 14 -0.35 -18.84 -41.41
N ALA A 15 -1.53 -19.45 -41.51
CA ALA A 15 -2.26 -20.08 -40.41
C ALA A 15 -2.01 -21.60 -40.31
N ALA A 16 -0.87 -22.09 -40.79
CA ALA A 16 -0.64 -23.54 -40.95
C ALA A 16 -0.43 -24.30 -39.62
N GLN A 17 0.04 -23.64 -38.56
CA GLN A 17 0.31 -24.27 -37.25
C GLN A 17 -0.28 -23.52 -36.06
N GLN A 18 -0.38 -22.21 -36.11
CA GLN A 18 -1.02 -21.36 -35.09
C GLN A 18 -1.75 -20.20 -35.74
N ALA A 19 -2.94 -19.89 -35.25
CA ALA A 19 -3.66 -18.70 -35.72
C ALA A 19 -2.86 -17.42 -35.35
N PRO A 20 -2.47 -16.61 -36.33
CA PRO A 20 -1.68 -15.40 -36.06
C PRO A 20 -2.52 -14.35 -35.36
N ASN A 21 -1.87 -13.62 -34.43
CA ASN A 21 -2.45 -12.47 -33.78
C ASN A 21 -2.46 -11.30 -34.78
N ILE A 22 -3.64 -10.84 -35.18
CA ILE A 22 -3.79 -9.73 -36.13
C ILE A 22 -3.85 -8.40 -35.37
N LEU A 23 -4.60 -8.36 -34.28
CA LEU A 23 -4.74 -7.17 -33.43
C LEU A 23 -5.11 -7.57 -32.00
N THR A 24 -4.83 -6.69 -31.07
CA THR A 24 -5.20 -6.85 -29.65
C THR A 24 -6.25 -5.80 -29.30
N LEU A 25 -7.36 -6.29 -28.72
CA LEU A 25 -8.44 -5.45 -28.19
C LEU A 25 -8.37 -5.46 -26.67
N ALA A 26 -8.58 -4.30 -26.05
CA ALA A 26 -8.76 -4.20 -24.60
C ALA A 26 -9.89 -3.24 -24.26
N ASP A 27 -10.53 -3.50 -23.13
CA ASP A 27 -11.37 -2.50 -22.47
C ASP A 27 -10.47 -1.63 -21.59
N LEU A 28 -10.50 -0.32 -21.83
CA LEU A 28 -9.73 0.67 -21.10
C LEU A 28 -10.55 1.36 -20.01
N GLY A 29 -11.82 1.01 -19.84
CA GLY A 29 -12.70 1.58 -18.80
C GLY A 29 -12.34 1.10 -17.38
N THR A 30 -11.76 -0.09 -17.29
CA THR A 30 -11.23 -0.63 -16.03
C THR A 30 -9.82 -1.17 -16.26
N MET A 31 -8.90 -0.78 -15.40
CA MET A 31 -7.51 -1.19 -15.49
C MET A 31 -7.19 -2.22 -14.40
N LEU A 32 -6.41 -3.24 -14.77
CA LEU A 32 -5.85 -4.19 -13.84
C LEU A 32 -4.42 -3.77 -13.50
N VAL A 33 -4.22 -3.36 -12.26
CA VAL A 33 -2.89 -3.06 -11.71
C VAL A 33 -2.33 -4.33 -11.06
N LYS A 34 -1.11 -4.69 -11.43
CA LYS A 34 -0.37 -5.82 -10.84
C LYS A 34 0.79 -5.28 -10.03
N ALA A 35 0.72 -5.40 -8.71
CA ALA A 35 1.83 -5.04 -7.82
C ALA A 35 2.70 -6.25 -7.53
N GLN A 36 3.99 -6.14 -7.73
CA GLN A 36 4.96 -7.15 -7.31
C GLN A 36 5.18 -7.04 -5.81
N VAL A 37 4.94 -8.14 -5.10
CA VAL A 37 5.07 -8.24 -3.65
C VAL A 37 6.05 -9.35 -3.32
N SER A 38 6.96 -9.10 -2.39
CA SER A 38 7.92 -10.11 -1.94
C SER A 38 7.23 -11.28 -1.23
N GLU A 39 7.88 -12.44 -1.23
CA GLU A 39 7.39 -13.62 -0.49
C GLU A 39 7.22 -13.32 1.02
N ALA A 40 8.09 -12.48 1.59
CA ALA A 40 8.02 -12.12 3.00
C ALA A 40 6.79 -11.26 3.35
N ASP A 41 6.33 -10.44 2.41
CA ASP A 41 5.24 -9.48 2.64
C ASP A 41 3.88 -10.04 2.24
N VAL A 42 3.84 -10.97 1.29
CA VAL A 42 2.57 -11.50 0.73
C VAL A 42 1.69 -12.17 1.79
N ILE A 43 2.29 -12.75 2.83
CA ILE A 43 1.57 -13.44 3.92
C ILE A 43 0.66 -12.47 4.70
N ASN A 44 0.98 -11.18 4.69
CA ASN A 44 0.22 -10.14 5.39
C ASN A 44 -0.90 -9.56 4.53
N LEU A 45 -1.00 -9.93 3.26
CA LEU A 45 -2.00 -9.43 2.34
C LEU A 45 -3.27 -10.26 2.37
N LYS A 46 -4.40 -9.56 2.30
CA LYS A 46 -5.74 -10.17 2.24
C LYS A 46 -6.59 -9.46 1.20
N PRO A 47 -7.38 -10.19 0.40
CA PRO A 47 -8.37 -9.56 -0.46
C PRO A 47 -9.28 -8.60 0.31
N GLY A 48 -9.65 -7.49 -0.31
CA GLY A 48 -10.44 -6.43 0.31
C GLY A 48 -9.64 -5.33 0.99
N GLN A 49 -8.31 -5.47 1.13
CA GLN A 49 -7.47 -4.39 1.66
C GLN A 49 -7.50 -3.16 0.74
N LYS A 50 -7.59 -1.99 1.36
CA LYS A 50 -7.48 -0.71 0.66
C LYS A 50 -6.04 -0.52 0.16
N ALA A 51 -5.91 -0.05 -1.06
CA ALA A 51 -4.64 0.29 -1.66
C ALA A 51 -4.77 1.59 -2.44
N TRP A 52 -3.68 2.26 -2.65
CA TRP A 52 -3.60 3.39 -3.54
C TRP A 52 -2.27 3.36 -4.30
N PHE A 53 -2.24 3.98 -5.45
CA PHE A 53 -1.01 4.06 -6.23
C PHE A 53 -0.91 5.39 -6.95
N THR A 54 0.31 5.71 -7.33
CA THR A 54 0.63 6.80 -8.25
C THR A 54 1.32 6.23 -9.47
N VAL A 55 1.18 6.89 -10.59
CA VAL A 55 1.90 6.52 -11.83
C VAL A 55 3.16 7.37 -11.95
N LEU A 56 4.20 6.81 -12.57
CA LEU A 56 5.48 7.51 -12.69
C LEU A 56 5.37 8.84 -13.46
N GLY A 57 4.40 8.93 -14.39
CA GLY A 57 4.14 10.14 -15.17
C GLY A 57 3.41 11.26 -14.40
N ASP A 58 2.74 10.93 -13.28
CA ASP A 58 2.07 11.88 -12.39
C ASP A 58 2.13 11.35 -10.95
N PRO A 59 3.21 11.64 -10.22
CA PRO A 59 3.38 11.18 -8.85
C PRO A 59 2.49 11.93 -7.84
N THR A 60 1.86 13.03 -8.24
CA THR A 60 0.98 13.82 -7.37
C THR A 60 -0.44 13.30 -7.35
N ARG A 61 -0.88 12.64 -8.42
CA ARG A 61 -2.22 12.09 -8.55
C ARG A 61 -2.29 10.70 -7.95
N ARG A 62 -3.14 10.56 -6.94
CA ARG A 62 -3.43 9.31 -6.28
C ARG A 62 -4.63 8.62 -6.91
N PHE A 63 -4.50 7.33 -7.17
CA PHE A 63 -5.57 6.45 -7.62
C PHE A 63 -5.87 5.43 -6.50
N ASP A 64 -7.11 5.39 -6.05
CA ASP A 64 -7.52 4.46 -5.01
C ASP A 64 -8.03 3.16 -5.65
N GLY A 65 -7.74 2.04 -4.99
CA GLY A 65 -8.16 0.71 -5.41
C GLY A 65 -8.32 -0.22 -4.23
N VAL A 66 -8.84 -1.40 -4.52
CA VAL A 66 -9.01 -2.46 -3.53
C VAL A 66 -8.32 -3.72 -4.03
N LEU A 67 -7.59 -4.39 -3.15
CA LEU A 67 -6.95 -5.66 -3.46
C LEU A 67 -8.01 -6.71 -3.79
N LYS A 68 -8.04 -7.14 -5.04
CA LYS A 68 -8.99 -8.14 -5.52
C LYS A 68 -8.55 -9.53 -5.12
N ASP A 69 -7.34 -9.88 -5.49
CA ASP A 69 -6.75 -11.19 -5.21
C ASP A 69 -5.22 -11.13 -5.28
N ILE A 70 -4.62 -12.25 -4.90
CA ILE A 70 -3.18 -12.49 -5.02
C ILE A 70 -3.02 -13.70 -5.94
N GLN A 71 -2.24 -13.53 -7.00
CA GLN A 71 -1.97 -14.62 -7.92
C GLN A 71 -1.19 -15.73 -7.20
N PRO A 72 -1.70 -16.98 -7.15
CA PRO A 72 -1.07 -18.04 -6.37
C PRO A 72 0.25 -18.52 -6.98
N THR A 73 0.45 -18.29 -8.28
CA THR A 73 1.70 -18.67 -8.98
C THR A 73 2.70 -17.56 -8.85
N PRO A 74 3.85 -17.80 -8.19
CA PRO A 74 4.91 -16.80 -8.09
C PRO A 74 5.66 -16.64 -9.41
N GLU A 75 6.32 -15.51 -9.56
CA GLU A 75 7.26 -15.25 -10.62
C GLU A 75 8.67 -15.09 -10.05
N LYS A 76 9.64 -15.73 -10.68
CA LYS A 76 11.03 -15.61 -10.27
C LYS A 76 11.72 -14.55 -11.12
N VAL A 77 12.12 -13.47 -10.48
CA VAL A 77 12.85 -12.35 -11.09
C VAL A 77 14.20 -12.20 -10.39
N ASN A 78 15.30 -12.31 -11.13
CA ASN A 78 16.67 -12.14 -10.59
C ASN A 78 16.93 -12.96 -9.30
N ASN A 79 16.52 -14.22 -9.28
CA ASN A 79 16.63 -15.14 -8.13
C ASN A 79 15.75 -14.81 -6.91
N ALA A 80 14.93 -13.76 -6.94
CA ALA A 80 13.94 -13.46 -5.93
C ALA A 80 12.55 -13.94 -6.38
N ILE A 81 11.73 -14.34 -5.41
CA ILE A 81 10.37 -14.82 -5.62
C ILE A 81 9.41 -13.67 -5.34
N PHE A 82 8.55 -13.38 -6.31
CA PHE A 82 7.51 -12.36 -6.21
C PHE A 82 6.14 -12.94 -6.49
N TYR A 83 5.14 -12.42 -5.80
CA TYR A 83 3.73 -12.67 -6.06
C TYR A 83 3.08 -11.42 -6.64
N TYR A 84 2.01 -11.59 -7.41
CA TYR A 84 1.27 -10.45 -7.94
C TYR A 84 0.00 -10.23 -7.15
N ALA A 85 -0.06 -9.09 -6.46
CA ALA A 85 -1.28 -8.55 -5.89
C ALA A 85 -2.03 -7.77 -6.99
N ARG A 86 -3.29 -8.13 -7.26
CA ARG A 86 -4.08 -7.57 -8.35
C ARG A 86 -5.16 -6.63 -7.83
N PHE A 87 -5.25 -5.46 -8.46
CA PHE A 87 -6.20 -4.41 -8.13
C PHE A 87 -6.99 -4.06 -9.39
N GLU A 88 -8.31 -3.95 -9.28
CA GLU A 88 -9.14 -3.37 -10.33
C GLU A 88 -9.41 -1.91 -10.02
N VAL A 89 -9.16 -1.05 -11.00
CA VAL A 89 -9.27 0.40 -10.84
C VAL A 89 -10.08 0.98 -11.98
N PRO A 90 -11.16 1.72 -11.70
CA PRO A 90 -11.91 2.41 -12.72
C PRO A 90 -11.03 3.47 -13.43
N ASN A 91 -11.16 3.56 -14.75
CA ASN A 91 -10.42 4.51 -15.57
C ASN A 91 -11.36 5.34 -16.47
N PRO A 92 -12.33 6.07 -15.89
CA PRO A 92 -13.35 6.79 -16.66
C PRO A 92 -12.74 7.90 -17.53
N GLU A 93 -11.68 8.54 -17.06
CA GLU A 93 -10.99 9.61 -17.78
C GLU A 93 -9.94 9.07 -18.78
N ARG A 94 -9.76 7.74 -18.87
CA ARG A 94 -8.79 7.07 -19.75
C ARG A 94 -7.34 7.59 -19.61
N LEU A 95 -6.98 8.04 -18.42
CA LEU A 95 -5.63 8.52 -18.10
C LEU A 95 -4.63 7.38 -17.94
N LEU A 96 -5.10 6.29 -17.37
CA LEU A 96 -4.29 5.09 -17.20
C LEU A 96 -4.20 4.36 -18.54
N ARG A 97 -3.00 3.99 -18.92
CA ARG A 97 -2.69 3.24 -20.16
C ARG A 97 -2.05 1.91 -19.82
N LEU A 98 -2.09 1.02 -20.80
CA LEU A 98 -1.40 -0.29 -20.67
C LEU A 98 0.09 -0.09 -20.48
N GLN A 99 0.69 -0.99 -19.68
CA GLN A 99 2.12 -1.02 -19.40
C GLN A 99 2.69 0.23 -18.70
N MET A 100 1.85 1.04 -18.07
CA MET A 100 2.34 2.10 -17.19
C MET A 100 2.94 1.50 -15.92
N THR A 101 4.04 2.10 -15.46
CA THR A 101 4.64 1.77 -14.17
C THR A 101 3.93 2.54 -13.07
N ALA A 102 3.53 1.84 -12.02
CA ALA A 102 2.86 2.41 -10.85
C ALA A 102 3.61 2.06 -9.57
N GLN A 103 3.63 2.99 -8.62
CA GLN A 103 4.06 2.74 -7.26
C GLN A 103 2.83 2.50 -6.39
N VAL A 104 2.70 1.27 -5.88
CA VAL A 104 1.51 0.83 -5.14
C VAL A 104 1.80 0.81 -3.64
N HIS A 105 0.86 1.32 -2.87
CA HIS A 105 0.85 1.29 -1.41
C HIS A 105 -0.37 0.51 -0.93
N ILE A 106 -0.16 -0.56 -0.18
CA ILE A 106 -1.21 -1.42 0.35
C ILE A 106 -1.32 -1.16 1.85
N GLN A 107 -2.53 -0.87 2.30
CA GLN A 107 -2.80 -0.65 3.71
C GLN A 107 -2.94 -2.01 4.41
N LEU A 108 -1.94 -2.40 5.19
CA LEU A 108 -1.95 -3.68 5.93
C LEU A 108 -2.90 -3.63 7.11
N ALA A 109 -2.92 -2.51 7.83
CA ALA A 109 -3.81 -2.27 8.95
C ALA A 109 -4.16 -0.79 9.03
N GLY A 110 -5.30 -0.47 9.60
CA GLY A 110 -5.70 0.90 9.83
C GLY A 110 -6.83 0.95 10.85
N VAL A 111 -6.81 1.97 11.69
CA VAL A 111 -7.86 2.28 12.64
C VAL A 111 -8.31 3.70 12.37
N GLU A 112 -9.61 3.89 12.18
CA GLU A 112 -10.20 5.21 12.04
C GLU A 112 -10.44 5.81 13.44
N GLN A 113 -10.20 7.12 13.58
CA GLN A 113 -10.40 7.86 14.83
C GLN A 113 -9.59 7.34 16.04
N ALA A 114 -8.36 6.91 15.81
CA ALA A 114 -7.47 6.47 16.89
C ALA A 114 -6.84 7.67 17.61
N LEU A 115 -6.70 7.56 18.93
CA LEU A 115 -5.82 8.45 19.68
C LEU A 115 -4.38 8.08 19.35
N VAL A 116 -3.59 9.02 18.84
CA VAL A 116 -2.21 8.79 18.44
C VAL A 116 -1.27 9.78 19.11
N ILE A 117 -0.06 9.33 19.38
CA ILE A 117 1.05 10.18 19.81
C ILE A 117 2.27 9.92 18.92
N PRO A 118 3.19 10.88 18.79
CA PRO A 118 4.46 10.64 18.09
C PRO A 118 5.24 9.47 18.72
N LEU A 119 5.82 8.61 17.90
CA LEU A 119 6.63 7.48 18.37
C LEU A 119 7.76 7.92 19.31
N ALA A 120 8.33 9.12 19.06
CA ALA A 120 9.37 9.72 19.90
C ALA A 120 8.91 10.13 21.33
N ALA A 121 7.60 10.15 21.59
CA ALA A 121 7.05 10.39 22.91
C ALA A 121 6.97 9.11 23.78
N LEU A 122 7.15 7.92 23.19
CA LEU A 122 7.23 6.68 23.93
C LEU A 122 8.54 6.64 24.75
N GLY A 123 8.40 6.37 26.04
CA GLY A 123 9.51 6.12 26.93
C GLY A 123 9.86 4.63 27.03
N ASP A 124 10.27 4.19 28.22
CA ASP A 124 10.70 2.83 28.45
C ASP A 124 9.54 1.82 28.30
N GLN A 125 9.83 0.69 27.69
CA GLN A 125 8.89 -0.42 27.61
C GLN A 125 8.82 -1.14 28.97
N ILE A 126 7.59 -1.38 29.45
CA ILE A 126 7.32 -2.04 30.74
C ILE A 126 6.97 -3.52 30.51
N ALA A 127 6.14 -3.77 29.50
CA ALA A 127 5.69 -5.09 29.11
C ALA A 127 5.30 -5.11 27.62
N ASP A 128 4.83 -6.25 27.12
CA ASP A 128 4.31 -6.33 25.74
C ASP A 128 3.21 -5.29 25.52
N ASN A 129 3.43 -4.40 24.55
CA ASN A 129 2.53 -3.31 24.18
C ASN A 129 2.23 -2.30 25.31
N ARG A 130 3.03 -2.24 26.38
CA ARG A 130 2.91 -1.26 27.45
C ARG A 130 4.18 -0.43 27.58
N TYR A 131 4.02 0.88 27.65
CA TYR A 131 5.10 1.85 27.68
C TYR A 131 4.82 2.96 28.70
N HIS A 132 5.88 3.60 29.18
CA HIS A 132 5.74 4.87 29.88
C HIS A 132 5.67 6.02 28.89
N VAL A 133 4.84 6.98 29.19
CA VAL A 133 4.77 8.28 28.48
C VAL A 133 4.81 9.40 29.51
N SER A 134 5.59 10.43 29.26
CA SER A 134 5.61 11.63 30.08
C SER A 134 4.52 12.59 29.61
N VAL A 135 3.61 12.94 30.50
CA VAL A 135 2.50 13.88 30.26
C VAL A 135 2.75 15.15 31.06
N LEU A 136 2.50 16.30 30.45
CA LEU A 136 2.53 17.59 31.14
C LEU A 136 1.16 17.88 31.74
N LYS A 137 1.05 17.85 33.08
CA LYS A 137 -0.17 18.20 33.79
C LYS A 137 0.11 19.36 34.77
N GLN A 138 -0.59 20.48 34.57
CA GLN A 138 -0.44 21.67 35.41
C GLN A 138 1.03 22.15 35.55
N GLY A 139 1.82 22.03 34.46
CA GLY A 139 3.23 22.42 34.45
C GLY A 139 4.19 21.41 35.11
N LYS A 140 3.73 20.23 35.52
CA LYS A 140 4.55 19.16 36.06
C LYS A 140 4.56 17.95 35.16
N GLU A 141 5.74 17.33 35.00
CA GLU A 141 5.89 16.06 34.28
C GLU A 141 5.37 14.92 35.15
N GLU A 142 4.42 14.16 34.61
CA GLU A 142 3.87 12.95 35.22
C GLU A 142 4.12 11.77 34.28
N LYS A 143 4.71 10.68 34.78
CA LYS A 143 4.85 9.45 34.03
C LYS A 143 3.58 8.65 34.12
N ARG A 144 3.02 8.28 32.95
CA ARG A 144 1.85 7.41 32.84
C ARG A 144 2.17 6.16 32.07
N GLU A 145 1.56 5.07 32.46
CA GLU A 145 1.58 3.82 31.72
C GLU A 145 0.51 3.87 30.65
N VAL A 146 0.88 3.53 29.40
CA VAL A 146 -0.01 3.47 28.26
C VAL A 146 0.03 2.10 27.61
N ALA A 147 -1.11 1.63 27.13
CA ALA A 147 -1.18 0.47 26.26
C ALA A 147 -1.23 0.96 24.82
N ILE A 148 -0.35 0.40 23.97
CA ILE A 148 -0.27 0.77 22.57
C ILE A 148 -0.92 -0.28 21.67
N GLY A 149 -1.42 0.17 20.51
CA GLY A 149 -1.94 -0.67 19.44
C GLY A 149 -1.04 -0.67 18.22
N LEU A 150 -1.60 -0.26 17.08
CA LEU A 150 -0.85 -0.14 15.84
C LEU A 150 0.19 0.98 15.92
N ARG A 151 1.33 0.75 15.29
CA ARG A 151 2.39 1.75 15.18
C ARG A 151 2.96 1.79 13.77
N ASN A 152 3.41 2.94 13.38
CA ASN A 152 4.20 3.14 12.18
C ASN A 152 5.54 3.81 12.54
N ASN A 153 6.27 4.32 11.57
CA ASN A 153 7.58 4.96 11.80
C ASN A 153 7.48 6.38 12.43
N ILE A 154 6.29 6.95 12.54
CA ILE A 154 6.06 8.33 12.99
C ILE A 154 5.17 8.33 14.22
N ASP A 155 4.07 7.57 14.20
CA ASP A 155 3.00 7.60 15.18
C ASP A 155 2.73 6.23 15.79
N VAL A 156 2.18 6.23 16.99
CA VAL A 156 1.71 5.06 17.69
C VAL A 156 0.30 5.29 18.23
N GLN A 157 -0.56 4.31 18.03
CA GLN A 157 -1.91 4.30 18.57
C GLN A 157 -1.89 4.04 20.06
N ILE A 158 -2.63 4.82 20.81
CA ILE A 158 -2.89 4.62 22.24
C ILE A 158 -4.25 3.95 22.41
N LEU A 159 -4.26 2.80 23.07
CA LEU A 159 -5.46 2.06 23.42
C LEU A 159 -6.02 2.47 24.78
N SER A 160 -5.14 2.80 25.72
CA SER A 160 -5.51 3.28 27.07
C SER A 160 -4.36 4.02 27.74
N GLY A 161 -4.67 4.81 28.78
CA GLY A 161 -3.70 5.54 29.58
C GLY A 161 -3.56 7.03 29.26
N LEU A 162 -4.11 7.49 28.12
CA LEU A 162 -4.20 8.90 27.73
C LEU A 162 -5.61 9.24 27.27
N GLU A 163 -5.95 10.50 27.39
CA GLU A 163 -7.19 11.09 26.88
C GLU A 163 -6.90 12.12 25.79
N ALA A 164 -7.91 12.40 24.95
CA ALA A 164 -7.76 13.41 23.92
C ALA A 164 -7.59 14.80 24.59
N GLY A 165 -6.51 15.48 24.24
CA GLY A 165 -6.13 16.77 24.84
C GLY A 165 -5.01 16.69 25.87
N ASP A 166 -4.55 15.49 26.26
CA ASP A 166 -3.36 15.35 27.10
C ASP A 166 -2.11 15.84 26.31
N GLU A 167 -1.27 16.63 26.96
CA GLU A 167 -0.01 17.11 26.40
C GLU A 167 1.12 16.12 26.70
N VAL A 168 1.66 15.47 25.65
CA VAL A 168 2.76 14.52 25.78
C VAL A 168 4.11 15.19 25.53
N ILE A 169 5.10 14.85 26.37
CA ILE A 169 6.46 15.37 26.25
C ILE A 169 7.27 14.50 25.29
N VAL A 170 7.77 15.10 24.21
CA VAL A 170 8.67 14.44 23.28
C VAL A 170 10.11 14.71 23.71
N LYS A 171 10.85 13.67 24.09
CA LYS A 171 12.28 13.80 24.36
C LYS A 171 13.04 13.77 23.04
N ILE A 172 13.41 14.95 22.54
CA ILE A 172 14.32 15.05 21.42
C ILE A 172 15.71 14.71 21.94
N GLY A 173 16.20 13.50 21.61
CA GLY A 173 17.57 13.12 21.95
C GLY A 173 18.54 14.14 21.35
N ARG A 174 19.34 14.79 22.19
CA ARG A 174 20.52 15.52 21.71
C ARG A 174 21.48 14.47 21.14
N ALA A 175 21.79 14.61 19.84
CA ALA A 175 22.89 13.92 19.20
C ALA A 175 24.23 14.37 19.82
#